data_33f759aa041405bb9dae86354c057756
#
_entry.id   33f759aa041405bb9dae86354c057756
#
_cell.length_a   1.000
_cell.length_b   1.000
_cell.length_c   1.000
_cell.angle_alpha   90.00
_cell.angle_beta   90.00
_cell.angle_gamma   90.00
#
_symmetry.space_group_name_H-M   'P 1'
#
loop_
_entity.id
_entity.type
_entity.pdbx_description
1 polymer ?
#
loop_
_entity_poly.entity_id
_entity_poly.type
_entity_poly.pdbx_seq_one_letter_code
_entity_poly.pdbx_strand_id
1 'polypeptide(L)'
;MKNHVATFCICIYYEILVPLQRLSIRQMTPYELAYEYVMHTNRSIFLTGKAGTGKTTLLRKLRVECPKQMMVVAPTGVAAINAEGVTIHSLFQLPPQLFLPTPIERKKLFAEMQMRRPKQRLLRNLELLVIDEISMVRADLLDTIDAVLRRMRHRPNLPFGGVQMLFIGDLYQLSPVAREDDWNYLRPFY
;
A
#
# COMPACT_ATOMS: atom_id res chain seq x y z
N MET A 1 21.24 10.28 -6.84
CA MET A 1 20.66 9.71 -5.61
C MET A 1 19.53 8.80 -6.05
N LYS A 2 19.74 7.47 -6.03
CA LYS A 2 18.76 6.46 -6.45
C LYS A 2 17.62 6.44 -5.43
N ASN A 3 16.40 6.69 -5.90
CA ASN A 3 15.20 6.68 -5.06
C ASN A 3 14.87 5.25 -4.63
N HIS A 4 14.96 4.99 -3.34
CA HIS A 4 14.90 3.68 -2.71
C HIS A 4 13.48 3.17 -2.41
N VAL A 5 12.48 3.39 -3.26
CA VAL A 5 11.19 2.72 -3.07
C VAL A 5 11.18 1.32 -3.68
N ALA A 6 11.97 1.08 -4.72
CA ALA A 6 12.14 -0.26 -5.31
C ALA A 6 12.78 -1.29 -4.36
N THR A 7 13.33 -0.84 -3.22
CA THR A 7 14.01 -1.73 -2.25
C THR A 7 13.10 -2.20 -1.11
N PHE A 8 11.81 -1.85 -1.09
CA PHE A 8 10.88 -2.27 -0.06
C PHE A 8 10.00 -3.47 -0.42
N CYS A 9 10.34 -4.22 -1.46
CA CYS A 9 9.93 -5.61 -1.56
C CYS A 9 10.76 -6.46 -0.60
N ILE A 10 10.66 -6.21 0.70
CA ILE A 10 11.23 -7.10 1.69
C ILE A 10 10.22 -8.22 1.89
N CYS A 11 10.46 -9.34 1.22
CA CYS A 11 10.03 -10.63 1.71
C CYS A 11 10.41 -10.67 3.19
N ILE A 12 9.43 -10.81 4.09
CA ILE A 12 9.68 -11.15 5.48
C ILE A 12 10.09 -12.63 5.49
N TYR A 13 11.31 -12.88 5.05
CA TYR A 13 12.07 -14.08 5.30
C TYR A 13 13.32 -13.62 6.05
N TYR A 14 13.36 -13.96 7.36
CA TYR A 14 14.51 -13.76 8.25
C TYR A 14 14.99 -12.32 8.47
N GLU A 15 14.74 -11.86 9.60
CA GLU A 15 15.42 -11.02 10.58
C GLU A 15 14.48 -10.03 11.26
N ILE A 16 13.72 -10.52 12.22
CA ILE A 16 13.24 -9.67 13.30
C ILE A 16 13.42 -10.38 14.62
N LEU A 17 14.60 -10.22 15.19
CA LEU A 17 14.81 -10.28 16.62
C LEU A 17 14.40 -8.91 17.21
N VAL A 18 13.15 -8.80 17.58
CA VAL A 18 12.67 -7.76 18.50
C VAL A 18 12.22 -8.50 19.75
N PRO A 19 12.58 -8.04 20.95
CA PRO A 19 12.20 -8.71 22.17
C PRO A 19 10.69 -8.55 22.42
N LEU A 20 9.89 -9.35 21.72
CA LEU A 20 8.59 -9.74 22.21
C LEU A 20 8.86 -10.78 23.29
N GLN A 21 8.75 -10.35 24.53
CA GLN A 21 8.85 -11.24 25.67
C GLN A 21 8.00 -12.46 25.43
N ARG A 22 8.67 -13.60 25.16
CA ARG A 22 8.23 -14.98 25.39
C ARG A 22 6.76 -15.32 25.08
N LEU A 23 6.27 -14.98 23.90
CA LEU A 23 5.22 -15.74 23.26
C LEU A 23 5.88 -16.57 22.18
N SER A 24 5.60 -17.86 22.22
CA SER A 24 6.21 -18.88 21.37
C SER A 24 5.92 -18.60 19.87
N ILE A 25 6.67 -17.70 19.26
CA ILE A 25 6.60 -17.35 17.84
C ILE A 25 6.71 -18.59 16.93
N ARG A 26 7.23 -19.68 17.44
CA ARG A 26 7.39 -20.95 16.71
C ARG A 26 6.10 -21.66 16.30
N GLN A 27 4.93 -21.22 16.76
CA GLN A 27 3.64 -21.88 16.50
C GLN A 27 2.59 -21.00 15.83
N MET A 28 2.88 -19.71 15.54
CA MET A 28 1.93 -18.82 14.87
C MET A 28 1.86 -19.10 13.37
N THR A 29 0.67 -19.18 12.84
CA THR A 29 0.45 -19.22 11.39
C THR A 29 0.83 -17.87 10.78
N PRO A 30 1.19 -17.82 9.46
CA PRO A 30 1.44 -16.54 8.78
C PRO A 30 0.27 -15.54 8.89
N TYR A 31 -0.95 -16.06 8.96
CA TYR A 31 -2.16 -15.27 9.17
C TYR A 31 -2.18 -14.59 10.55
N GLU A 32 -1.94 -15.35 11.62
CA GLU A 32 -1.88 -14.83 12.98
C GLU A 32 -0.75 -13.83 13.14
N LEU A 33 0.40 -14.14 12.56
CA LEU A 33 1.54 -13.23 12.58
C LEU A 33 1.22 -11.90 11.87
N ALA A 34 0.60 -11.93 10.69
CA ALA A 34 0.20 -10.73 9.98
C ALA A 34 -0.82 -9.91 10.79
N TYR A 35 -1.79 -10.58 11.44
CA TYR A 35 -2.76 -9.94 12.31
C TYR A 35 -2.07 -9.22 13.48
N GLU A 36 -1.19 -9.89 14.22
CA GLU A 36 -0.46 -9.32 15.35
C GLU A 36 0.41 -8.11 14.94
N TYR A 37 1.09 -8.20 13.80
CA TYR A 37 1.87 -7.09 13.28
C TYR A 37 1.01 -5.87 12.92
N VAL A 38 -0.16 -6.09 12.33
CA VAL A 38 -1.08 -5.00 12.01
C VAL A 38 -1.62 -4.35 13.28
N MET A 39 -2.01 -5.17 14.26
CA MET A 39 -2.65 -4.69 15.49
C MET A 39 -1.67 -3.96 16.41
N HIS A 40 -0.47 -4.50 16.58
CA HIS A 40 0.44 -4.10 17.66
C HIS A 40 1.70 -3.39 17.21
N THR A 41 1.90 -3.20 15.89
CA THR A 41 3.07 -2.48 15.37
C THR A 41 2.66 -1.45 14.30
N ASN A 42 3.61 -0.61 13.89
CA ASN A 42 3.47 0.30 12.74
C ASN A 42 4.32 -0.16 11.54
N ARG A 43 4.75 -1.42 11.52
CA ARG A 43 5.56 -1.95 10.44
C ARG A 43 4.70 -2.30 9.23
N SER A 44 5.14 -1.91 8.06
CA SER A 44 4.48 -2.30 6.80
C SER A 44 4.70 -3.78 6.52
N ILE A 45 3.67 -4.43 5.95
CA ILE A 45 3.62 -5.87 5.72
C ILE A 45 3.23 -6.14 4.27
N PHE A 46 3.86 -7.11 3.65
CA PHE A 46 3.43 -7.72 2.42
C PHE A 46 2.91 -9.14 2.69
N LEU A 47 1.60 -9.32 2.54
CA LEU A 47 0.93 -10.60 2.73
C LEU A 47 0.68 -11.23 1.36
N THR A 48 1.46 -12.24 1.05
CA THR A 48 1.32 -13.01 -0.20
C THR A 48 0.78 -14.41 0.07
N GLY A 49 0.13 -14.98 -0.93
CA GLY A 49 -0.38 -16.35 -0.87
C GLY A 49 -1.38 -16.62 -1.99
N LYS A 50 -1.54 -17.89 -2.34
CA LYS A 50 -2.50 -18.34 -3.37
C LYS A 50 -3.94 -17.94 -3.02
N ALA A 51 -4.85 -17.99 -4.00
CA ALA A 51 -6.27 -17.85 -3.75
C ALA A 51 -6.75 -18.85 -2.68
N GLY A 52 -7.67 -18.44 -1.82
CA GLY A 52 -8.21 -19.33 -0.77
C GLY A 52 -7.36 -19.45 0.51
N THR A 53 -6.21 -18.78 0.62
CA THR A 53 -5.34 -18.85 1.82
C THR A 53 -5.80 -17.98 3.00
N GLY A 54 -7.00 -17.41 2.95
CA GLY A 54 -7.56 -16.64 4.07
C GLY A 54 -7.25 -15.14 4.06
N LYS A 55 -6.66 -14.57 3.00
CA LYS A 55 -6.38 -13.12 2.89
C LYS A 55 -7.61 -12.25 3.13
N THR A 56 -8.72 -12.59 2.48
CA THR A 56 -10.01 -11.89 2.65
C THR A 56 -10.58 -12.05 4.06
N THR A 57 -10.39 -13.21 4.67
CA THR A 57 -10.80 -13.46 6.07
C THR A 57 -10.03 -12.58 7.03
N LEU A 58 -8.71 -12.43 6.84
CA LEU A 58 -7.89 -11.49 7.62
C LEU A 58 -8.39 -10.06 7.46
N LEU A 59 -8.67 -9.64 6.24
CA LEU A 59 -9.13 -8.28 5.98
C LEU A 59 -10.46 -7.98 6.69
N ARG A 60 -11.42 -8.93 6.64
CA ARG A 60 -12.70 -8.81 7.37
C ARG A 60 -12.49 -8.73 8.87
N LYS A 61 -11.60 -9.56 9.42
CA LYS A 61 -11.27 -9.53 10.85
C LYS A 61 -10.65 -8.20 11.25
N LEU A 62 -9.69 -7.69 10.48
CA LEU A 62 -9.07 -6.39 10.75
C LEU A 62 -10.08 -5.24 10.71
N ARG A 63 -11.08 -5.28 9.83
CA ARG A 63 -12.14 -4.26 9.77
C ARG A 63 -12.94 -4.15 11.06
N VAL A 64 -13.18 -5.27 11.72
CA VAL A 64 -13.99 -5.34 12.94
C VAL A 64 -13.14 -5.00 14.18
N GLU A 65 -11.92 -5.48 14.23
CA GLU A 65 -11.12 -5.50 15.45
C GLU A 65 -10.01 -4.44 15.49
N CYS A 66 -9.57 -3.91 14.32
CA CYS A 66 -8.46 -2.97 14.28
C CYS A 66 -8.87 -1.58 14.77
N PRO A 67 -8.23 -1.04 15.82
CA PRO A 67 -8.56 0.27 16.36
C PRO A 67 -8.02 1.42 15.51
N LYS A 68 -7.16 1.14 14.53
CA LYS A 68 -6.52 2.14 13.69
C LYS A 68 -7.51 2.73 12.67
N GLN A 69 -7.32 4.00 12.34
CA GLN A 69 -8.00 4.63 11.23
C GLN A 69 -7.56 3.96 9.92
N MET A 70 -8.35 3.02 9.46
CA MET A 70 -8.02 2.13 8.35
C MET A 70 -8.80 2.48 7.08
N MET A 71 -8.11 2.41 5.95
CA MET A 71 -8.74 2.42 4.61
C MET A 71 -8.28 1.19 3.82
N VAL A 72 -9.20 0.66 3.02
CA VAL A 72 -8.94 -0.43 2.09
C VAL A 72 -9.10 0.08 0.67
N VAL A 73 -8.10 -0.15 -0.14
CA VAL A 73 -8.12 0.22 -1.56
C VAL A 73 -7.72 -0.96 -2.45
N ALA A 74 -8.13 -0.90 -3.70
CA ALA A 74 -7.75 -1.87 -4.72
C ALA A 74 -7.53 -1.17 -6.08
N PRO A 75 -6.79 -1.79 -7.01
CA PRO A 75 -6.50 -1.20 -8.31
C PRO A 75 -7.72 -1.10 -9.23
N THR A 76 -8.69 -2.00 -9.11
CA THR A 76 -9.87 -2.07 -9.95
C THR A 76 -11.17 -1.91 -9.16
N GLY A 77 -12.25 -1.52 -9.85
CA GLY A 77 -13.57 -1.40 -9.22
C GLY A 77 -14.09 -2.74 -8.67
N VAL A 78 -13.90 -3.83 -9.41
CA VAL A 78 -14.31 -5.17 -8.98
C VAL A 78 -13.56 -5.61 -7.73
N ALA A 79 -12.23 -5.46 -7.72
CA ALA A 79 -11.42 -5.79 -6.56
C ALA A 79 -11.79 -4.89 -5.35
N ALA A 80 -12.07 -3.61 -5.57
CA ALA A 80 -12.50 -2.71 -4.52
C ALA A 80 -13.84 -3.13 -3.89
N ILE A 81 -14.82 -3.56 -4.70
CA ILE A 81 -16.10 -4.09 -4.21
C ILE A 81 -15.87 -5.36 -3.40
N ASN A 82 -15.08 -6.30 -3.91
CA ASN A 82 -14.77 -7.55 -3.22
C ASN A 82 -14.06 -7.36 -1.88
N ALA A 83 -13.17 -6.34 -1.84
CA ALA A 83 -12.47 -5.94 -0.62
C ALA A 83 -13.31 -5.02 0.27
N GLU A 84 -14.56 -4.71 -0.10
CA GLU A 84 -15.42 -3.73 0.59
C GLU A 84 -14.74 -2.37 0.76
N GLY A 85 -13.90 -1.98 -0.19
CA GLY A 85 -13.09 -0.75 -0.18
C GLY A 85 -13.46 0.19 -1.31
N VAL A 86 -12.51 1.03 -1.68
CA VAL A 86 -12.62 1.95 -2.81
C VAL A 86 -11.43 1.77 -3.75
N THR A 87 -11.51 2.30 -4.97
CA THR A 87 -10.34 2.25 -5.85
C THR A 87 -9.25 3.21 -5.40
N ILE A 88 -7.98 2.87 -5.68
CA ILE A 88 -6.83 3.75 -5.43
C ILE A 88 -7.06 5.14 -6.03
N HIS A 89 -7.46 5.19 -7.30
CA HIS A 89 -7.73 6.45 -8.00
C HIS A 89 -8.82 7.29 -7.32
N SER A 90 -9.87 6.65 -6.81
CA SER A 90 -10.94 7.35 -6.08
C SER A 90 -10.47 7.86 -4.72
N LEU A 91 -9.71 7.08 -3.95
CA LEU A 91 -9.22 7.52 -2.64
C LEU A 91 -8.29 8.71 -2.77
N PHE A 92 -7.31 8.62 -3.64
CA PHE A 92 -6.26 9.61 -3.81
C PHE A 92 -6.61 10.72 -4.80
N GLN A 93 -7.78 10.64 -5.45
CA GLN A 93 -8.22 11.55 -6.51
C GLN A 93 -7.18 11.69 -7.63
N LEU A 94 -6.60 10.57 -8.04
CA LEU A 94 -5.61 10.50 -9.10
C LEU A 94 -6.30 10.25 -10.45
N PRO A 95 -5.89 10.95 -11.52
CA PRO A 95 -6.34 10.62 -12.86
C PRO A 95 -5.78 9.27 -13.32
N PRO A 96 -6.45 8.56 -14.24
CA PRO A 96 -5.95 7.30 -14.81
C PRO A 96 -4.89 7.58 -15.88
N GLN A 97 -3.68 7.92 -15.44
CA GLN A 97 -2.55 8.27 -16.30
C GLN A 97 -1.25 7.64 -15.79
N LEU A 98 -0.18 7.84 -16.55
CA LEU A 98 1.17 7.50 -16.17
C LEU A 98 1.71 8.54 -15.18
N PHE A 99 2.46 8.08 -14.18
CA PHE A 99 3.08 8.95 -13.18
C PHE A 99 4.60 8.79 -13.23
N LEU A 100 5.28 9.71 -13.91
CA LEU A 100 6.73 9.67 -13.92
C LEU A 100 7.30 10.18 -12.59
N PRO A 101 8.29 9.49 -11.99
CA PRO A 101 8.82 9.83 -10.67
C PRO A 101 9.82 11.00 -10.73
N THR A 102 9.61 11.95 -11.63
CA THR A 102 10.45 13.14 -11.77
C THR A 102 9.97 14.28 -10.87
N PRO A 103 10.86 15.16 -10.41
CA PRO A 103 10.47 16.34 -9.62
C PRO A 103 9.47 17.25 -10.35
N ILE A 104 9.59 17.37 -11.67
CA ILE A 104 8.74 18.21 -12.51
C ILE A 104 7.32 17.65 -12.52
N GLU A 105 7.17 16.36 -12.83
CA GLU A 105 5.85 15.70 -12.90
C GLU A 105 5.18 15.62 -11.51
N ARG A 106 5.94 15.41 -10.46
CA ARG A 106 5.42 15.49 -9.08
C ARG A 106 4.92 16.89 -8.74
N LYS A 107 5.66 17.94 -9.11
CA LYS A 107 5.21 19.33 -8.89
C LYS A 107 3.92 19.63 -9.65
N LYS A 108 3.81 19.18 -10.91
CA LYS A 108 2.62 19.32 -11.74
C LYS A 108 1.43 18.59 -11.14
N LEU A 109 1.59 17.31 -10.79
CA LEU A 109 0.56 16.52 -10.12
C LEU A 109 0.01 17.24 -8.89
N PHE A 110 0.89 17.76 -8.05
CA PHE A 110 0.50 18.44 -6.84
C PHE A 110 -0.14 19.81 -7.06
N ALA A 111 0.18 20.49 -8.16
CA ALA A 111 -0.47 21.75 -8.54
C ALA A 111 -1.90 21.51 -9.06
N GLU A 112 -2.09 20.42 -9.78
CA GLU A 112 -3.38 20.03 -10.36
C GLU A 112 -4.31 19.30 -9.37
N MET A 113 -3.76 18.77 -8.30
CA MET A 113 -4.50 17.98 -7.31
C MET A 113 -5.45 18.86 -6.49
N GLN A 114 -6.73 18.80 -6.81
CA GLN A 114 -7.80 19.51 -6.10
C GLN A 114 -8.51 18.58 -5.10
N MET A 115 -7.82 18.20 -4.05
CA MET A 115 -8.41 17.33 -3.04
C MET A 115 -9.32 18.12 -2.07
N ARG A 116 -10.57 17.67 -1.93
CA ARG A 116 -11.54 18.27 -1.00
C ARG A 116 -11.09 18.13 0.46
N ARG A 117 -11.37 19.13 1.28
CA ARG A 117 -10.97 19.17 2.71
C ARG A 117 -11.29 17.90 3.52
N PRO A 118 -12.48 17.26 3.39
CA PRO A 118 -12.77 16.02 4.12
C PRO A 118 -11.80 14.89 3.78
N LYS A 119 -11.43 14.77 2.49
CA LYS A 119 -10.52 13.75 2.01
C LYS A 119 -9.08 14.00 2.46
N GLN A 120 -8.65 15.27 2.48
CA GLN A 120 -7.36 15.66 3.06
C GLN A 120 -7.28 15.28 4.56
N ARG A 121 -8.36 15.55 5.33
CA ARG A 121 -8.44 15.17 6.74
C ARG A 121 -8.37 13.66 6.91
N LEU A 122 -9.07 12.88 6.08
CA LEU A 122 -9.01 11.42 6.10
C LEU A 122 -7.58 10.92 5.90
N LEU A 123 -6.86 11.39 4.86
CA LEU A 123 -5.49 10.98 4.59
C LEU A 123 -4.50 11.44 5.68
N ARG A 124 -4.74 12.57 6.33
CA ARG A 124 -3.91 13.04 7.46
C ARG A 124 -4.03 12.13 8.68
N ASN A 125 -5.22 11.65 8.94
CA ASN A 125 -5.52 10.81 10.12
C ASN A 125 -5.35 9.31 9.84
N LEU A 126 -5.08 8.94 8.59
CA LEU A 126 -4.93 7.55 8.19
C LEU A 126 -3.75 6.89 8.91
N GLU A 127 -3.99 5.77 9.58
CA GLU A 127 -2.97 5.02 10.31
C GLU A 127 -2.60 3.72 9.63
N LEU A 128 -3.56 3.09 8.93
CA LEU A 128 -3.36 1.85 8.18
C LEU A 128 -3.99 1.97 6.80
N LEU A 129 -3.19 1.77 5.77
CA LEU A 129 -3.65 1.63 4.39
C LEU A 129 -3.46 0.20 3.93
N VAL A 130 -4.56 -0.47 3.62
CA VAL A 130 -4.54 -1.79 2.99
C VAL A 130 -4.68 -1.61 1.48
N ILE A 131 -3.76 -2.18 0.72
CA ILE A 131 -3.85 -2.28 -0.74
C ILE A 131 -4.07 -3.74 -1.08
N ASP A 132 -5.30 -4.09 -1.46
CA ASP A 132 -5.62 -5.42 -1.95
C ASP A 132 -5.30 -5.55 -3.44
N GLU A 133 -5.00 -6.76 -3.90
CA GLU A 133 -4.54 -7.05 -5.27
C GLU A 133 -3.32 -6.22 -5.68
N ILE A 134 -2.33 -6.11 -4.80
CA ILE A 134 -1.11 -5.30 -5.03
C ILE A 134 -0.33 -5.75 -6.27
N SER A 135 -0.45 -7.00 -6.70
CA SER A 135 0.18 -7.52 -7.92
C SER A 135 -0.24 -6.76 -9.19
N MET A 136 -1.43 -6.18 -9.19
CA MET A 136 -1.96 -5.39 -10.30
C MET A 136 -1.60 -3.89 -10.21
N VAL A 137 -0.92 -3.47 -9.15
CA VAL A 137 -0.54 -2.06 -8.95
C VAL A 137 0.82 -1.78 -9.57
N ARG A 138 0.89 -0.84 -10.50
CA ARG A 138 2.15 -0.41 -11.12
C ARG A 138 3.04 0.32 -10.11
N ALA A 139 4.34 0.22 -10.28
CA ALA A 139 5.32 0.85 -9.40
C ALA A 139 5.17 2.39 -9.37
N ASP A 140 4.93 3.02 -10.52
CA ASP A 140 4.71 4.45 -10.62
C ASP A 140 3.49 4.94 -9.83
N LEU A 141 2.42 4.15 -9.80
CA LEU A 141 1.23 4.45 -9.00
C LEU A 141 1.53 4.31 -7.50
N LEU A 142 2.28 3.28 -7.10
CA LEU A 142 2.68 3.10 -5.71
C LEU A 142 3.59 4.24 -5.21
N ASP A 143 4.55 4.68 -6.03
CA ASP A 143 5.40 5.84 -5.75
C ASP A 143 4.58 7.14 -5.63
N THR A 144 3.52 7.26 -6.42
CA THR A 144 2.61 8.40 -6.35
C THR A 144 1.81 8.39 -5.04
N ILE A 145 1.32 7.23 -4.61
CA ILE A 145 0.66 7.07 -3.30
C ILE A 145 1.61 7.49 -2.17
N ASP A 146 2.86 7.04 -2.20
CA ASP A 146 3.88 7.43 -1.22
C ASP A 146 4.06 8.96 -1.20
N ALA A 147 4.26 9.56 -2.36
CA ALA A 147 4.46 11.01 -2.48
C ALA A 147 3.25 11.82 -1.97
N VAL A 148 2.02 11.39 -2.28
CA VAL A 148 0.80 12.02 -1.80
C VAL A 148 0.66 11.91 -0.29
N LEU A 149 0.90 10.74 0.28
CA LEU A 149 0.82 10.53 1.74
C LEU A 149 1.86 11.35 2.49
N ARG A 150 3.12 11.38 2.03
CA ARG A 150 4.18 12.23 2.61
C ARG A 150 3.77 13.70 2.62
N ARG A 151 3.21 14.18 1.52
CA ARG A 151 2.74 15.57 1.40
C ARG A 151 1.55 15.86 2.32
N MET A 152 0.51 15.03 2.26
CA MET A 152 -0.72 15.25 3.05
C MET A 152 -0.48 15.20 4.54
N ARG A 153 0.44 14.38 5.00
CA ARG A 153 0.78 14.19 6.41
C ARG A 153 1.93 15.11 6.90
N HIS A 154 2.50 15.90 6.00
CA HIS A 154 3.67 16.76 6.31
C HIS A 154 4.87 15.98 6.87
N ARG A 155 5.09 14.76 6.38
CA ARG A 155 6.18 13.86 6.82
C ARG A 155 7.01 13.39 5.62
N PRO A 156 7.79 14.27 4.97
CA PRO A 156 8.49 13.94 3.73
C PRO A 156 9.57 12.87 3.88
N ASN A 157 10.13 12.73 5.09
CA ASN A 157 11.22 11.79 5.36
C ASN A 157 10.75 10.39 5.76
N LEU A 158 9.45 10.18 5.99
CA LEU A 158 8.91 8.89 6.36
C LEU A 158 8.24 8.22 5.15
N PRO A 159 8.53 6.95 4.86
CA PRO A 159 7.80 6.20 3.84
C PRO A 159 6.29 6.27 4.09
N PHE A 160 5.53 6.51 3.03
CA PHE A 160 4.06 6.69 3.07
C PHE A 160 3.58 7.72 4.11
N GLY A 161 4.43 8.72 4.43
CA GLY A 161 4.13 9.70 5.47
C GLY A 161 3.96 9.10 6.87
N GLY A 162 4.51 7.91 7.12
CA GLY A 162 4.40 7.17 8.36
C GLY A 162 3.06 6.43 8.54
N VAL A 163 2.32 6.19 7.46
CA VAL A 163 1.16 5.27 7.45
C VAL A 163 1.69 3.85 7.41
N GLN A 164 1.13 2.97 8.23
CA GLN A 164 1.38 1.54 8.12
C GLN A 164 0.74 1.01 6.84
N MET A 165 1.50 0.25 6.05
CA MET A 165 1.00 -0.35 4.81
C MET A 165 0.80 -1.84 5.00
N LEU A 166 -0.37 -2.34 4.57
CA LEU A 166 -0.63 -3.76 4.39
C LEU A 166 -0.89 -4.02 2.90
N PHE A 167 0.09 -4.61 2.24
CA PHE A 167 -0.02 -5.05 0.86
C PHE A 167 -0.52 -6.48 0.82
N ILE A 168 -1.61 -6.72 0.12
CA ILE A 168 -2.21 -8.06 -0.04
C ILE A 168 -2.21 -8.41 -1.53
N GLY A 169 -1.70 -9.58 -1.89
CA GLY A 169 -1.74 -10.02 -3.28
C GLY A 169 -0.98 -11.32 -3.50
N ASP A 170 -1.03 -11.77 -4.75
CA ASP A 170 -0.31 -12.95 -5.20
C ASP A 170 0.50 -12.58 -6.45
N LEU A 171 1.82 -12.54 -6.33
CA LEU A 171 2.72 -12.14 -7.43
C LEU A 171 2.73 -13.14 -8.59
N TYR A 172 2.13 -14.30 -8.45
CA TYR A 172 1.95 -15.29 -9.51
C TYR A 172 0.61 -15.16 -10.24
N GLN A 173 -0.24 -14.20 -9.82
CA GLN A 173 -1.50 -13.87 -10.49
C GLN A 173 -1.31 -12.73 -11.51
N LEU A 174 -2.36 -11.99 -11.80
CA LEU A 174 -2.33 -10.94 -12.81
C LEU A 174 -1.31 -9.85 -12.48
N SER A 175 -0.44 -9.59 -13.42
CA SER A 175 0.49 -8.45 -13.39
C SER A 175 -0.22 -7.13 -13.72
N PRO A 176 0.39 -5.98 -13.42
CA PRO A 176 -0.15 -4.70 -13.82
C PRO A 176 -0.36 -4.61 -15.34
N VAL A 177 -1.50 -4.07 -15.74
CA VAL A 177 -1.75 -3.78 -17.15
C VAL A 177 -1.03 -2.47 -17.50
N ALA A 178 -0.03 -2.55 -18.36
CA ALA A 178 0.65 -1.41 -18.93
C ALA A 178 0.67 -1.58 -20.45
N ARG A 179 0.45 -0.49 -21.18
CA ARG A 179 0.65 -0.50 -22.64
C ARG A 179 2.14 -0.54 -22.93
N GLU A 180 2.51 -1.02 -24.11
CA GLU A 180 3.91 -1.09 -24.51
C GLU A 180 4.59 0.28 -24.47
N ASP A 181 3.88 1.32 -24.90
CA ASP A 181 4.34 2.71 -24.82
C ASP A 181 4.57 3.17 -23.37
N ASP A 182 3.73 2.75 -22.43
CA ASP A 182 3.89 3.07 -21.00
C ASP A 182 5.22 2.52 -20.47
N TRP A 183 5.59 1.29 -20.87
CA TRP A 183 6.85 0.69 -20.46
C TRP A 183 8.08 1.43 -21.00
N ASN A 184 8.02 1.98 -22.20
CA ASN A 184 9.12 2.76 -22.76
C ASN A 184 9.42 4.01 -21.92
N TYR A 185 8.38 4.62 -21.34
CA TYR A 185 8.54 5.76 -20.43
C TYR A 185 8.97 5.35 -19.01
N LEU A 186 8.57 4.18 -18.52
CA LEU A 186 8.84 3.73 -17.16
C LEU A 186 10.20 3.05 -16.98
N ARG A 187 10.68 2.31 -17.99
CA ARG A 187 11.97 1.57 -17.96
C ARG A 187 13.18 2.35 -17.43
N PRO A 188 13.34 3.67 -17.70
CA PRO A 188 14.47 4.41 -17.15
C PRO A 188 14.44 4.56 -15.61
N PHE A 189 13.30 4.26 -14.97
CA PHE A 189 13.06 4.50 -13.54
C PHE A 189 12.87 3.21 -12.76
N TYR A 190 12.40 2.10 -13.41
CA TYR A 190 11.99 0.83 -12.76
C TYR A 190 12.63 -0.40 -13.37
#